data_0133a1aee9d29950f7205a9c66067ae8
#
_entry.id   0133a1aee9d29950f7205a9c66067ae8
#
_cell.length_a   1.000
_cell.length_b   1.000
_cell.length_c   1.000
_cell.angle_alpha   90.00
_cell.angle_beta   90.00
_cell.angle_gamma   90.00
#
_symmetry.space_group_name_H-M   'P 1'
#
loop_
_entity.id
_entity.type
_entity.pdbx_description
1 polymer ?
#
loop_
_entity_poly.entity_id
_entity_poly.type
_entity_poly.pdbx_seq_one_letter_code
_entity_poly.pdbx_strand_id
1 'polypeptide(L)'
;MRIVEVRELAVPLEGGVANAVVNFSEHTVSLVAVVTDVVRHGRRVAGLGFNSIGRFAQGGILRDRMIPRLLAAAPDSLLDAGGARFDAGKVLAVLLRNEKPGGHGDRAGAAAAIEQAIWDLNAKLADEPAYMTIARAFGRVPSGPVEVYTGGGYYYAPGTGQTLRDEFQRYRDMGFESFKMKIGGAPLLQDMKRVEEALDVAGSGDHLMVDANGRFDLETALAYAQELQPLALRWFEEIGDPLDYRLNAEVIEAYGGAVATGENLFSAIDTLNLVRFGGMRPGHDVFQMDPGLSYGITEYARMLQVLESHGFDRRQAIPHGGHLINLHVVVGLGLGACEAYPGVFQPFGGYSPQCEIRNARVRPSEAAGFGLEEKKELSAAIRRLLA
;
A
#
# COMPACT_ATOMS: atom_id res chain seq x y z
N MET A 1 12.98 15.51 23.86
CA MET A 1 12.34 14.27 23.34
C MET A 1 13.34 13.54 22.47
N ARG A 2 13.51 12.24 22.64
CA ARG A 2 14.47 11.44 21.87
C ARG A 2 13.95 10.03 21.62
N ILE A 3 14.41 9.41 20.53
CA ILE A 3 14.25 7.98 20.28
C ILE A 3 15.25 7.24 21.17
N VAL A 4 14.77 6.31 21.97
CA VAL A 4 15.59 5.53 22.90
C VAL A 4 15.81 4.10 22.44
N GLU A 5 14.93 3.59 21.59
CA GLU A 5 15.00 2.24 21.07
C GLU A 5 14.23 2.12 19.75
N VAL A 6 14.69 1.25 18.88
CA VAL A 6 13.97 0.82 17.68
C VAL A 6 14.04 -0.70 17.62
N ARG A 7 12.91 -1.34 17.48
CA ARG A 7 12.77 -2.81 17.44
C ARG A 7 12.18 -3.24 16.11
N GLU A 8 12.55 -4.42 15.67
CA GLU A 8 12.01 -5.06 14.46
C GLU A 8 11.67 -6.51 14.75
N LEU A 9 10.56 -6.96 14.20
CA LEU A 9 10.10 -8.34 14.25
C LEU A 9 9.59 -8.75 12.88
N ALA A 10 10.21 -9.79 12.30
CA ALA A 10 9.67 -10.44 11.11
C ALA A 10 8.44 -11.27 11.49
N VAL A 11 7.30 -10.94 10.90
CA VAL A 11 6.01 -11.58 11.16
C VAL A 11 5.56 -12.29 9.88
N PRO A 12 5.28 -13.61 9.91
CA PRO A 12 4.78 -14.33 8.75
C PRO A 12 3.37 -13.86 8.37
N LEU A 13 3.08 -13.91 7.07
CA LEU A 13 1.72 -13.72 6.57
C LEU A 13 0.95 -15.04 6.66
N GLU A 14 -0.31 -14.93 7.07
CA GLU A 14 -1.26 -16.04 7.06
C GLU A 14 -2.10 -16.01 5.79
N GLY A 15 -2.39 -17.18 5.23
CA GLY A 15 -3.23 -17.35 4.05
C GLY A 15 -2.43 -17.85 2.84
N GLY A 16 -2.71 -19.07 2.40
CA GLY A 16 -2.05 -19.72 1.25
C GLY A 16 -2.61 -19.24 -0.09
N VAL A 17 -2.49 -17.95 -0.42
CA VAL A 17 -2.93 -17.38 -1.70
C VAL A 17 -1.74 -17.16 -2.65
N ALA A 18 -2.01 -17.25 -3.96
CA ALA A 18 -1.04 -17.00 -5.01
C ALA A 18 -1.64 -16.14 -6.13
N ASN A 19 -0.82 -15.28 -6.72
CA ASN A 19 -1.12 -14.60 -7.99
C ASN A 19 -0.38 -15.29 -9.15
N ALA A 20 -0.27 -14.63 -10.30
CA ALA A 20 0.42 -15.18 -11.48
C ALA A 20 1.94 -15.35 -11.30
N VAL A 21 2.54 -14.67 -10.32
CA VAL A 21 4.01 -14.56 -10.13
C VAL A 21 4.45 -15.07 -8.77
N VAL A 22 3.69 -14.81 -7.70
CA VAL A 22 4.10 -14.98 -6.30
C VAL A 22 3.17 -15.93 -5.56
N ASN A 23 3.76 -16.84 -4.77
CA ASN A 23 3.07 -17.58 -3.71
C ASN A 23 3.42 -16.93 -2.37
N PHE A 24 2.42 -16.46 -1.64
CA PHE A 24 2.60 -15.71 -0.40
C PHE A 24 2.75 -16.56 0.85
N SER A 25 2.74 -17.89 0.76
CA SER A 25 2.78 -18.79 1.93
C SER A 25 4.06 -18.67 2.78
N GLU A 26 5.16 -18.18 2.19
CA GLU A 26 6.45 -17.99 2.87
C GLU A 26 6.76 -16.53 3.16
N HIS A 27 5.85 -15.62 2.78
CA HIS A 27 6.09 -14.19 2.94
C HIS A 27 6.05 -13.76 4.40
N THR A 28 6.91 -12.82 4.71
CA THR A 28 7.00 -12.17 6.03
C THR A 28 6.97 -10.66 5.86
N VAL A 29 6.59 -9.94 6.91
CA VAL A 29 6.58 -8.48 6.97
C VAL A 29 7.39 -8.04 8.19
N SER A 30 8.25 -7.03 8.05
CA SER A 30 8.92 -6.38 9.18
C SER A 30 7.97 -5.44 9.90
N LEU A 31 7.55 -5.80 11.10
CA LEU A 31 6.86 -4.92 12.04
C LEU A 31 7.91 -4.17 12.86
N VAL A 32 7.83 -2.84 12.87
CA VAL A 32 8.79 -1.96 13.54
C VAL A 32 8.12 -1.15 14.65
N ALA A 33 8.80 -1.00 15.79
CA ALA A 33 8.44 -0.07 16.85
C ALA A 33 9.56 0.95 17.07
N VAL A 34 9.21 2.23 17.07
CA VAL A 34 10.09 3.34 17.45
C VAL A 34 9.66 3.85 18.82
N VAL A 35 10.51 3.66 19.84
CA VAL A 35 10.21 3.95 21.23
C VAL A 35 10.90 5.24 21.65
N THR A 36 10.17 6.13 22.35
CA THR A 36 10.69 7.40 22.86
C THR A 36 10.94 7.39 24.36
N ASP A 37 11.59 8.43 24.86
CA ASP A 37 11.71 8.73 26.30
C ASP A 37 10.44 9.36 26.91
N VAL A 38 9.44 9.71 26.09
CA VAL A 38 8.16 10.26 26.57
C VAL A 38 7.34 9.16 27.20
N VAL A 39 6.85 9.40 28.43
CA VAL A 39 6.03 8.46 29.17
C VAL A 39 4.59 8.97 29.28
N ARG A 40 3.62 8.15 28.95
CA ARG A 40 2.19 8.38 29.16
C ARG A 40 1.55 7.13 29.81
N HIS A 41 0.72 7.34 30.78
CA HIS A 41 0.05 6.23 31.51
C HIS A 41 1.03 5.15 32.01
N GLY A 42 2.22 5.58 32.47
CA GLY A 42 3.25 4.65 32.99
C GLY A 42 4.02 3.85 31.93
N ARG A 43 3.81 4.11 30.62
CA ARG A 43 4.51 3.44 29.50
C ARG A 43 5.15 4.44 28.58
N ARG A 44 6.29 4.07 27.99
CA ARG A 44 6.91 4.87 26.93
C ARG A 44 6.01 4.87 25.70
N VAL A 45 5.88 6.05 25.07
CA VAL A 45 5.14 6.18 23.82
C VAL A 45 5.97 5.55 22.69
N ALA A 46 5.35 4.67 21.94
CA ALA A 46 5.95 3.97 20.82
C ALA A 46 5.08 4.09 19.57
N GLY A 47 5.70 4.41 18.44
CA GLY A 47 5.05 4.37 17.14
C GLY A 47 5.30 3.05 16.45
N LEU A 48 4.30 2.56 15.70
CA LEU A 48 4.32 1.30 14.97
C LEU A 48 4.26 1.56 13.46
N GLY A 49 5.01 0.79 12.69
CA GLY A 49 4.97 0.81 11.24
C GLY A 49 5.43 -0.54 10.68
N PHE A 50 5.19 -0.79 9.41
CA PHE A 50 5.62 -2.02 8.75
C PHE A 50 5.87 -1.78 7.25
N ASN A 51 6.74 -2.60 6.62
CA ASN A 51 6.84 -2.60 5.17
C ASN A 51 5.58 -3.25 4.58
N SER A 52 5.09 -2.71 3.46
CA SER A 52 3.85 -3.21 2.86
C SER A 52 3.96 -4.64 2.35
N ILE A 53 2.81 -5.25 2.12
CA ILE A 53 2.64 -6.62 1.63
C ILE A 53 3.17 -6.70 0.19
N GLY A 54 3.76 -7.84 -0.19
CA GLY A 54 4.33 -8.07 -1.51
C GLY A 54 5.87 -8.13 -1.56
N ARG A 55 6.53 -7.76 -0.45
CA ARG A 55 7.98 -7.91 -0.25
C ARG A 55 8.24 -8.63 1.06
N PHE A 56 9.35 -9.36 1.15
CA PHE A 56 9.75 -10.02 2.39
C PHE A 56 10.13 -9.03 3.50
N ALA A 57 10.19 -9.51 4.74
CA ALA A 57 10.69 -8.73 5.88
C ALA A 57 12.13 -8.25 5.64
N GLN A 58 12.40 -7.02 6.05
CA GLN A 58 13.63 -6.29 5.75
C GLN A 58 14.62 -6.25 6.93
N GLY A 59 14.51 -7.22 7.85
CA GLY A 59 15.22 -7.23 9.13
C GLY A 59 16.75 -7.04 9.02
N GLY A 60 17.41 -7.61 7.99
CA GLY A 60 18.84 -7.41 7.78
C GLY A 60 19.21 -5.95 7.52
N ILE A 61 18.48 -5.29 6.60
CA ILE A 61 18.70 -3.86 6.28
C ILE A 61 18.42 -2.98 7.50
N LEU A 62 17.35 -3.27 8.21
CA LEU A 62 16.94 -2.54 9.41
C LEU A 62 18.00 -2.64 10.51
N ARG A 63 18.35 -3.85 10.93
CA ARG A 63 19.26 -4.09 12.07
C ARG A 63 20.70 -3.68 11.80
N ASP A 64 21.19 -3.94 10.59
CA ASP A 64 22.62 -3.75 10.29
C ASP A 64 22.95 -2.33 9.81
N ARG A 65 21.97 -1.57 9.32
CA ARG A 65 22.21 -0.24 8.75
C ARG A 65 21.35 0.86 9.31
N MET A 66 20.01 0.75 9.24
CA MET A 66 19.10 1.86 9.46
C MET A 66 18.90 2.15 10.95
N ILE A 67 18.65 1.14 11.77
CA ILE A 67 18.47 1.29 13.22
C ILE A 67 19.73 1.86 13.87
N PRO A 68 20.96 1.35 13.62
CA PRO A 68 22.18 1.94 14.18
C PRO A 68 22.38 3.40 13.77
N ARG A 69 22.08 3.77 12.51
CA ARG A 69 22.20 5.17 12.05
C ARG A 69 21.23 6.09 12.80
N LEU A 70 20.01 5.64 12.99
CA LEU A 70 18.97 6.42 13.68
C LEU A 70 19.31 6.62 15.16
N LEU A 71 19.73 5.57 15.85
CA LEU A 71 20.11 5.65 17.28
C LEU A 71 21.40 6.44 17.53
N ALA A 72 22.30 6.52 16.55
CA ALA A 72 23.53 7.34 16.63
C ALA A 72 23.30 8.80 16.26
N ALA A 73 22.13 9.20 15.76
CA ALA A 73 21.82 10.57 15.39
C ALA A 73 21.64 11.45 16.65
N ALA A 74 22.11 12.70 16.59
CA ALA A 74 21.84 13.64 17.65
C ALA A 74 20.32 13.87 17.80
N PRO A 75 19.74 13.74 19.00
CA PRO A 75 18.28 13.79 19.16
C PRO A 75 17.63 15.02 18.54
N ASP A 76 18.21 16.19 18.72
CA ASP A 76 17.65 17.46 18.20
C ASP A 76 17.68 17.54 16.66
N SER A 77 18.59 16.77 16.01
CA SER A 77 18.65 16.71 14.55
C SER A 77 17.48 15.97 13.91
N LEU A 78 16.70 15.23 14.69
CA LEU A 78 15.54 14.47 14.25
C LEU A 78 14.22 15.21 14.46
N LEU A 79 14.26 16.35 15.17
CA LEU A 79 13.06 17.10 15.53
C LEU A 79 12.72 18.19 14.50
N ASP A 80 11.43 18.56 14.44
CA ASP A 80 10.98 19.74 13.71
C ASP A 80 11.58 21.02 14.29
N ALA A 81 11.38 22.16 13.61
CA ALA A 81 11.93 23.44 14.05
C ALA A 81 11.43 23.89 15.43
N GLY A 82 10.26 23.42 15.85
CA GLY A 82 9.68 23.70 17.17
C GLY A 82 10.11 22.73 18.27
N GLY A 83 10.82 21.65 17.92
CA GLY A 83 11.25 20.61 18.88
C GLY A 83 10.11 19.77 19.46
N ALA A 84 8.89 19.90 18.91
CA ALA A 84 7.68 19.28 19.44
C ALA A 84 7.36 17.92 18.80
N ARG A 85 7.87 17.64 17.61
CA ARG A 85 7.59 16.43 16.82
C ARG A 85 8.86 15.94 16.14
N PHE A 86 8.89 14.66 15.79
CA PHE A 86 9.91 14.12 14.90
C PHE A 86 9.62 14.56 13.46
N ASP A 87 10.62 15.07 12.77
CA ASP A 87 10.58 15.39 11.35
C ASP A 87 10.85 14.10 10.55
N ALA A 88 9.81 13.55 9.93
CA ALA A 88 9.92 12.30 9.18
C ALA A 88 10.92 12.41 8.01
N GLY A 89 11.04 13.60 7.38
CA GLY A 89 12.02 13.85 6.32
C GLY A 89 13.46 13.83 6.83
N LYS A 90 13.73 14.41 8.01
CA LYS A 90 15.04 14.34 8.66
C LYS A 90 15.40 12.92 9.10
N VAL A 91 14.42 12.20 9.65
CA VAL A 91 14.60 10.77 9.97
C VAL A 91 14.94 9.99 8.70
N LEU A 92 14.20 10.14 7.63
CA LEU A 92 14.46 9.47 6.34
C LEU A 92 15.87 9.80 5.81
N ALA A 93 16.29 11.05 5.88
CA ALA A 93 17.64 11.47 5.48
C ALA A 93 18.75 10.77 6.30
N VAL A 94 18.53 10.56 7.60
CA VAL A 94 19.46 9.80 8.46
C VAL A 94 19.48 8.33 8.08
N LEU A 95 18.32 7.70 7.82
CA LEU A 95 18.24 6.30 7.40
C LEU A 95 19.00 6.06 6.09
N LEU A 96 18.92 7.00 5.16
CA LEU A 96 19.52 6.92 3.82
C LEU A 96 20.94 7.52 3.73
N ARG A 97 21.53 7.91 4.84
CA ARG A 97 22.89 8.44 4.84
C ARG A 97 23.88 7.44 4.27
N ASN A 98 24.70 7.88 3.29
CA ASN A 98 25.69 7.06 2.56
C ASN A 98 25.06 5.97 1.65
N GLU A 99 23.79 6.05 1.33
CA GLU A 99 23.18 5.21 0.30
C GLU A 99 23.34 5.86 -1.08
N LYS A 100 23.67 5.06 -2.09
CA LYS A 100 23.69 5.56 -3.48
C LYS A 100 22.28 5.71 -4.04
N PRO A 101 22.04 6.67 -4.94
CA PRO A 101 20.78 6.78 -5.68
C PRO A 101 20.48 5.50 -6.50
N GLY A 102 19.23 5.24 -6.77
CA GLY A 102 18.78 4.05 -7.48
C GLY A 102 18.82 2.78 -6.63
N GLY A 103 18.53 1.62 -7.24
CA GLY A 103 18.54 0.33 -6.54
C GLY A 103 17.57 0.29 -5.35
N HIS A 104 16.32 0.70 -5.57
CA HIS A 104 15.29 0.83 -4.53
C HIS A 104 14.86 -0.53 -3.93
N GLY A 105 13.64 -0.96 -4.11
CA GLY A 105 13.14 -2.25 -3.64
C GLY A 105 13.21 -2.40 -2.12
N ASP A 106 13.87 -3.44 -1.64
CA ASP A 106 13.92 -3.81 -0.21
C ASP A 106 14.43 -2.68 0.70
N ARG A 107 15.37 -1.88 0.22
CA ARG A 107 15.84 -0.69 0.95
C ARG A 107 14.73 0.33 1.18
N ALA A 108 13.87 0.52 0.20
CA ALA A 108 12.75 1.44 0.31
C ALA A 108 11.74 0.95 1.36
N GLY A 109 11.36 -0.34 1.30
CA GLY A 109 10.47 -0.95 2.28
C GLY A 109 11.04 -0.92 3.71
N ALA A 110 12.35 -1.16 3.89
CA ALA A 110 13.00 -1.05 5.19
C ALA A 110 12.90 0.37 5.78
N ALA A 111 13.18 1.39 4.97
CA ALA A 111 13.06 2.79 5.40
C ALA A 111 11.61 3.18 5.68
N ALA A 112 10.67 2.70 4.84
CA ALA A 112 9.24 2.95 5.00
C ALA A 112 8.70 2.44 6.34
N ALA A 113 9.12 1.26 6.79
CA ALA A 113 8.66 0.70 8.06
C ALA A 113 9.02 1.60 9.26
N ILE A 114 10.22 2.20 9.29
CA ILE A 114 10.60 3.16 10.33
C ILE A 114 9.89 4.50 10.12
N GLU A 115 9.86 5.01 8.90
CA GLU A 115 9.27 6.33 8.60
C GLU A 115 7.78 6.36 8.94
N GLN A 116 7.02 5.32 8.62
CA GLN A 116 5.63 5.17 9.03
C GLN A 116 5.48 5.09 10.55
N ALA A 117 6.39 4.38 11.23
CA ALA A 117 6.39 4.36 12.69
C ALA A 117 6.61 5.75 13.30
N ILE A 118 7.34 6.65 12.64
CA ILE A 118 7.48 8.06 13.05
C ILE A 118 6.15 8.83 12.88
N TRP A 119 5.40 8.58 11.80
CA TRP A 119 4.07 9.19 11.63
C TRP A 119 3.08 8.72 12.69
N ASP A 120 3.05 7.42 12.97
CA ASP A 120 2.25 6.84 14.05
C ASP A 120 2.62 7.44 15.42
N LEU A 121 3.93 7.54 15.69
CA LEU A 121 4.46 8.13 16.91
C LEU A 121 4.03 9.59 17.08
N ASN A 122 4.17 10.40 16.04
CA ASN A 122 3.79 11.81 16.07
C ASN A 122 2.28 11.99 16.32
N ALA A 123 1.45 11.15 15.71
CA ALA A 123 0.02 11.14 15.91
C ALA A 123 -0.34 10.75 17.36
N LYS A 124 0.30 9.72 17.91
CA LYS A 124 0.14 9.31 19.32
C LYS A 124 0.62 10.39 20.29
N LEU A 125 1.70 11.09 19.97
CA LEU A 125 2.18 12.23 20.77
C LEU A 125 1.21 13.42 20.72
N ALA A 126 0.47 13.60 19.64
CA ALA A 126 -0.57 14.61 19.50
C ALA A 126 -1.94 14.15 20.03
N ASP A 127 -2.08 12.88 20.42
CA ASP A 127 -3.33 12.23 20.84
C ASP A 127 -4.43 12.36 19.78
N GLU A 128 -4.07 12.06 18.52
CA GLU A 128 -4.99 12.15 17.39
C GLU A 128 -4.75 11.01 16.39
N PRO A 129 -5.73 10.68 15.52
CA PRO A 129 -5.53 9.69 14.48
C PRO A 129 -4.51 10.17 13.43
N ALA A 130 -3.73 9.22 12.87
CA ALA A 130 -2.62 9.55 11.97
C ALA A 130 -3.05 10.33 10.73
N TYR A 131 -4.26 10.12 10.20
CA TYR A 131 -4.76 10.87 9.06
C TYR A 131 -4.85 12.39 9.33
N MET A 132 -5.12 12.81 10.57
CA MET A 132 -5.12 14.22 10.97
C MET A 132 -3.71 14.81 10.97
N THR A 133 -2.75 14.08 11.57
CA THR A 133 -1.34 14.45 11.58
C THR A 133 -0.79 14.56 10.16
N ILE A 134 -1.08 13.58 9.29
CA ILE A 134 -0.69 13.58 7.88
C ILE A 134 -1.28 14.80 7.16
N ALA A 135 -2.58 15.00 7.22
CA ALA A 135 -3.25 16.12 6.55
C ALA A 135 -2.64 17.47 6.96
N ARG A 136 -2.45 17.68 8.26
CA ARG A 136 -1.86 18.91 8.78
C ARG A 136 -0.43 19.14 8.28
N ALA A 137 0.40 18.10 8.24
CA ALA A 137 1.79 18.20 7.80
C ALA A 137 1.91 18.61 6.32
N PHE A 138 0.94 18.22 5.49
CA PHE A 138 0.91 18.57 4.07
C PHE A 138 -0.07 19.70 3.73
N GLY A 139 -0.56 20.45 4.73
CA GLY A 139 -1.45 21.60 4.54
C GLY A 139 -2.81 21.20 3.92
N ARG A 140 -3.34 20.02 4.28
CA ARG A 140 -4.58 19.45 3.74
C ARG A 140 -5.68 19.40 4.82
N VAL A 141 -6.91 19.31 4.33
CA VAL A 141 -8.05 18.92 5.15
C VAL A 141 -8.32 17.43 4.88
N PRO A 142 -8.43 16.59 5.90
CA PRO A 142 -8.74 15.18 5.70
C PRO A 142 -10.02 14.99 4.90
N SER A 143 -10.06 14.01 4.01
CA SER A 143 -11.31 13.65 3.33
C SER A 143 -12.30 13.01 4.31
N GLY A 144 -13.58 12.96 3.92
CA GLY A 144 -14.58 12.12 4.59
C GLY A 144 -14.32 10.63 4.35
N PRO A 145 -15.33 9.76 4.55
CA PRO A 145 -15.21 8.36 4.17
C PRO A 145 -14.81 8.21 2.70
N VAL A 146 -13.81 7.38 2.42
CA VAL A 146 -13.26 7.14 1.08
C VAL A 146 -13.85 5.88 0.48
N GLU A 147 -13.91 5.83 -0.84
CA GLU A 147 -14.28 4.61 -1.55
C GLU A 147 -13.30 3.49 -1.25
N VAL A 148 -13.82 2.25 -1.15
CA VAL A 148 -13.02 1.07 -0.88
C VAL A 148 -13.40 -0.06 -1.83
N TYR A 149 -12.38 -0.78 -2.31
CA TYR A 149 -12.52 -1.99 -3.11
C TYR A 149 -11.70 -3.14 -2.51
N THR A 150 -12.03 -4.39 -2.87
CA THR A 150 -11.28 -5.54 -2.38
C THR A 150 -10.24 -6.01 -3.39
N GLY A 151 -9.06 -6.42 -2.92
CA GLY A 151 -8.18 -7.34 -3.61
C GLY A 151 -8.58 -8.78 -3.30
N GLY A 152 -8.73 -9.61 -4.34
CA GLY A 152 -9.14 -11.01 -4.23
C GLY A 152 -8.93 -11.75 -5.55
N GLY A 153 -9.74 -12.79 -5.79
CA GLY A 153 -9.69 -13.55 -7.04
C GLY A 153 -8.34 -14.19 -7.32
N TYR A 154 -7.64 -14.61 -6.27
CA TYR A 154 -6.38 -15.34 -6.37
C TYR A 154 -6.54 -16.72 -7.02
N TYR A 155 -5.42 -17.37 -7.32
CA TYR A 155 -5.41 -18.77 -7.76
C TYR A 155 -5.30 -19.65 -6.52
N TYR A 156 -6.40 -20.31 -6.18
CA TYR A 156 -6.47 -21.21 -5.03
C TYR A 156 -6.01 -22.62 -5.39
N ALA A 157 -5.39 -23.29 -4.41
CA ALA A 157 -5.00 -24.69 -4.58
C ALA A 157 -6.23 -25.57 -4.85
N PRO A 158 -6.12 -26.58 -5.74
CA PRO A 158 -7.20 -27.54 -5.99
C PRO A 158 -7.67 -28.20 -4.68
N GLY A 159 -8.99 -28.38 -4.53
CA GLY A 159 -9.58 -29.05 -3.36
C GLY A 159 -9.87 -28.15 -2.16
N THR A 160 -9.60 -26.86 -2.21
CA THR A 160 -9.98 -25.92 -1.12
C THR A 160 -11.50 -25.69 -1.04
N GLY A 161 -12.26 -26.03 -2.09
CA GLY A 161 -13.69 -25.76 -2.19
C GLY A 161 -14.05 -24.27 -2.30
N GLN A 162 -13.07 -23.39 -2.36
CA GLN A 162 -13.28 -21.94 -2.50
C GLN A 162 -13.42 -21.59 -3.98
N THR A 163 -14.51 -20.92 -4.33
CA THR A 163 -14.74 -20.38 -5.69
C THR A 163 -14.58 -18.87 -5.72
N LEU A 164 -14.29 -18.31 -6.89
CA LEU A 164 -14.22 -16.87 -7.11
C LEU A 164 -15.57 -16.21 -6.80
N ARG A 165 -16.67 -16.81 -7.22
CA ARG A 165 -18.03 -16.34 -6.97
C ARG A 165 -18.35 -16.27 -5.47
N ASP A 166 -18.04 -17.32 -4.71
CA ASP A 166 -18.29 -17.35 -3.27
C ASP A 166 -17.44 -16.30 -2.53
N GLU A 167 -16.20 -16.09 -2.97
CA GLU A 167 -15.34 -15.07 -2.41
C GLU A 167 -15.92 -13.66 -2.63
N PHE A 168 -16.27 -13.32 -3.87
CA PHE A 168 -16.79 -11.99 -4.20
C PHE A 168 -18.18 -11.75 -3.60
N GLN A 169 -19.03 -12.78 -3.54
CA GLN A 169 -20.31 -12.67 -2.84
C GLN A 169 -20.11 -12.40 -1.36
N ARG A 170 -19.18 -13.07 -0.70
CA ARG A 170 -18.81 -12.77 0.71
C ARG A 170 -18.34 -11.32 0.87
N TYR A 171 -17.56 -10.78 -0.06
CA TYR A 171 -17.14 -9.38 -0.02
C TYR A 171 -18.33 -8.42 -0.20
N ARG A 172 -19.28 -8.74 -1.07
CA ARG A 172 -20.53 -7.96 -1.18
C ARG A 172 -21.31 -7.95 0.13
N ASP A 173 -21.42 -9.10 0.79
CA ASP A 173 -22.11 -9.23 2.08
C ASP A 173 -21.41 -8.41 3.19
N MET A 174 -20.11 -8.14 3.04
CA MET A 174 -19.34 -7.24 3.90
C MET A 174 -19.50 -5.75 3.55
N GLY A 175 -20.23 -5.39 2.49
CA GLY A 175 -20.51 -4.02 2.07
C GLY A 175 -19.58 -3.46 1.00
N PHE A 176 -18.75 -4.28 0.34
CA PHE A 176 -17.97 -3.89 -0.82
C PHE A 176 -18.82 -3.97 -2.11
N GLU A 177 -18.55 -3.06 -3.04
CA GLU A 177 -19.22 -3.01 -4.34
C GLU A 177 -18.25 -3.20 -5.51
N SER A 178 -16.94 -2.99 -5.29
CA SER A 178 -15.90 -3.08 -6.31
C SER A 178 -14.84 -4.12 -5.92
N PHE A 179 -14.38 -4.89 -6.91
CA PHE A 179 -13.55 -6.08 -6.72
C PHE A 179 -12.38 -6.09 -7.70
N LYS A 180 -11.17 -6.40 -7.23
CA LYS A 180 -9.99 -6.65 -8.05
C LYS A 180 -9.65 -8.13 -8.04
N MET A 181 -9.46 -8.74 -9.22
CA MET A 181 -9.09 -10.13 -9.36
C MET A 181 -7.75 -10.29 -10.07
N LYS A 182 -7.08 -11.42 -9.83
CA LYS A 182 -5.83 -11.78 -10.49
C LYS A 182 -6.08 -12.48 -11.81
N ILE A 183 -5.28 -12.12 -12.84
CA ILE A 183 -5.22 -12.75 -14.17
C ILE A 183 -3.77 -13.09 -14.51
N GLY A 184 -3.53 -13.82 -15.61
CA GLY A 184 -2.19 -14.20 -16.09
C GLY A 184 -1.61 -15.47 -15.46
N GLY A 185 -2.26 -16.06 -14.48
CA GLY A 185 -1.86 -17.34 -13.88
C GLY A 185 -2.47 -18.56 -14.55
N ALA A 186 -3.38 -18.36 -15.51
CA ALA A 186 -4.01 -19.40 -16.31
C ALA A 186 -3.99 -19.00 -17.80
N PRO A 187 -4.28 -19.94 -18.74
CA PRO A 187 -4.45 -19.59 -20.16
C PRO A 187 -5.54 -18.52 -20.35
N LEU A 188 -5.38 -17.64 -21.33
CA LEU A 188 -6.30 -16.52 -21.63
C LEU A 188 -7.79 -16.92 -21.59
N LEU A 189 -8.18 -17.96 -22.31
CA LEU A 189 -9.56 -18.42 -22.33
C LEU A 189 -10.10 -18.85 -20.94
N GLN A 190 -9.24 -19.35 -20.08
CA GLN A 190 -9.63 -19.72 -18.72
C GLN A 190 -9.74 -18.48 -17.84
N ASP A 191 -8.82 -17.54 -17.96
CA ASP A 191 -8.91 -16.28 -17.22
C ASP A 191 -10.13 -15.47 -17.67
N MET A 192 -10.47 -15.44 -18.97
CA MET A 192 -11.69 -14.77 -19.45
C MET A 192 -12.97 -15.36 -18.84
N LYS A 193 -13.07 -16.68 -18.68
CA LYS A 193 -14.19 -17.30 -17.95
C LYS A 193 -14.26 -16.86 -16.49
N ARG A 194 -13.10 -16.70 -15.83
CA ARG A 194 -13.03 -16.18 -14.45
C ARG A 194 -13.46 -14.71 -14.39
N VAL A 195 -13.09 -13.91 -15.41
CA VAL A 195 -13.52 -12.51 -15.52
C VAL A 195 -15.03 -12.41 -15.72
N GLU A 196 -15.63 -13.26 -16.59
CA GLU A 196 -17.08 -13.34 -16.77
C GLU A 196 -17.79 -13.70 -15.44
N GLU A 197 -17.29 -14.70 -14.72
CA GLU A 197 -17.82 -15.11 -13.42
C GLU A 197 -17.74 -13.96 -12.38
N ALA A 198 -16.65 -13.21 -12.39
CA ALA A 198 -16.47 -12.03 -11.53
C ALA A 198 -17.42 -10.89 -11.90
N LEU A 199 -17.62 -10.64 -13.21
CA LEU A 199 -18.57 -9.64 -13.71
C LEU A 199 -20.01 -9.95 -13.31
N ASP A 200 -20.42 -11.22 -13.34
CA ASP A 200 -21.75 -11.62 -12.86
C ASP A 200 -22.00 -11.18 -11.41
N VAL A 201 -20.97 -11.24 -10.57
CA VAL A 201 -21.07 -10.77 -9.18
C VAL A 201 -20.93 -9.26 -9.10
N ALA A 202 -19.99 -8.65 -9.79
CA ALA A 202 -19.75 -7.20 -9.78
C ALA A 202 -20.94 -6.40 -10.36
N GLY A 203 -21.64 -6.98 -11.36
CA GLY A 203 -22.81 -6.39 -12.01
C GLY A 203 -22.47 -5.42 -13.14
N SER A 204 -21.27 -4.82 -13.16
CA SER A 204 -20.76 -4.01 -14.28
C SER A 204 -19.24 -3.96 -14.29
N GLY A 205 -18.66 -3.61 -15.44
CA GLY A 205 -17.21 -3.44 -15.59
C GLY A 205 -16.64 -2.35 -14.70
N ASP A 206 -17.39 -1.29 -14.42
CA ASP A 206 -16.96 -0.20 -13.53
C ASP A 206 -16.68 -0.64 -12.09
N HIS A 207 -17.16 -1.82 -11.70
CA HIS A 207 -16.96 -2.43 -10.39
C HIS A 207 -15.94 -3.57 -10.41
N LEU A 208 -15.34 -3.88 -11.57
CA LEU A 208 -14.34 -4.93 -11.68
C LEU A 208 -13.01 -4.38 -12.18
N MET A 209 -11.93 -4.78 -11.52
CA MET A 209 -10.56 -4.55 -11.90
C MET A 209 -9.84 -5.89 -12.11
N VAL A 210 -8.89 -5.92 -13.04
CA VAL A 210 -8.05 -7.10 -13.27
C VAL A 210 -6.58 -6.75 -13.13
N ASP A 211 -5.78 -7.67 -12.57
CA ASP A 211 -4.38 -7.43 -12.21
C ASP A 211 -3.51 -8.61 -12.68
N ALA A 212 -2.56 -8.31 -13.58
CA ALA A 212 -1.63 -9.28 -14.16
C ALA A 212 -0.30 -9.40 -13.40
N ASN A 213 -0.06 -8.58 -12.39
CA ASN A 213 1.15 -8.55 -11.56
C ASN A 213 2.46 -8.53 -12.37
N GLY A 214 2.52 -7.75 -13.43
CA GLY A 214 3.71 -7.58 -14.26
C GLY A 214 4.07 -8.81 -15.11
N ARG A 215 3.14 -9.73 -15.34
CA ARG A 215 3.41 -11.04 -15.91
C ARG A 215 3.60 -11.04 -17.43
N PHE A 216 2.98 -10.11 -18.16
CA PHE A 216 2.84 -10.21 -19.60
C PHE A 216 4.03 -9.61 -20.37
N ASP A 217 4.38 -10.26 -21.46
CA ASP A 217 5.06 -9.62 -22.58
C ASP A 217 4.04 -8.85 -23.45
N LEU A 218 4.54 -8.10 -24.42
CA LEU A 218 3.69 -7.25 -25.26
C LEU A 218 2.63 -8.04 -26.04
N GLU A 219 2.99 -9.20 -26.61
CA GLU A 219 2.06 -10.01 -27.39
C GLU A 219 0.90 -10.52 -26.51
N THR A 220 1.24 -11.07 -25.34
CA THR A 220 0.24 -11.54 -24.36
C THR A 220 -0.61 -10.39 -23.86
N ALA A 221 0.01 -9.24 -23.54
CA ALA A 221 -0.70 -8.07 -23.06
C ALA A 221 -1.73 -7.54 -24.06
N LEU A 222 -1.37 -7.48 -25.33
CA LEU A 222 -2.28 -7.06 -26.41
C LEU A 222 -3.42 -8.05 -26.63
N ALA A 223 -3.16 -9.36 -26.51
CA ALA A 223 -4.21 -10.38 -26.58
C ALA A 223 -5.22 -10.22 -25.42
N TYR A 224 -4.76 -10.02 -24.18
CA TYR A 224 -5.65 -9.72 -23.05
C TYR A 224 -6.39 -8.38 -23.24
N ALA A 225 -5.70 -7.33 -23.68
CA ALA A 225 -6.31 -6.02 -23.93
C ALA A 225 -7.49 -6.11 -24.91
N GLN A 226 -7.35 -6.89 -25.99
CA GLN A 226 -8.41 -7.11 -26.98
C GLN A 226 -9.64 -7.77 -26.36
N GLU A 227 -9.47 -8.81 -25.55
CA GLU A 227 -10.58 -9.54 -24.90
C GLU A 227 -11.23 -8.72 -23.76
N LEU A 228 -10.45 -7.92 -23.05
CA LEU A 228 -10.93 -7.12 -21.92
C LEU A 228 -11.62 -5.81 -22.36
N GLN A 229 -11.27 -5.26 -23.53
CA GLN A 229 -11.77 -3.95 -24.00
C GLN A 229 -13.32 -3.87 -24.01
N PRO A 230 -14.07 -4.88 -24.52
CA PRO A 230 -15.53 -4.82 -24.57
C PRO A 230 -16.20 -4.82 -23.20
N LEU A 231 -15.48 -5.22 -22.14
CA LEU A 231 -16.02 -5.39 -20.80
C LEU A 231 -16.07 -4.07 -20.01
N ALA A 232 -15.47 -3.00 -20.52
CA ALA A 232 -15.43 -1.68 -19.91
C ALA A 232 -15.04 -1.73 -18.42
N LEU A 233 -13.96 -2.47 -18.11
CA LEU A 233 -13.46 -2.64 -16.74
C LEU A 233 -12.99 -1.31 -16.14
N ARG A 234 -13.05 -1.21 -14.82
CA ARG A 234 -12.60 -0.02 -14.09
C ARG A 234 -11.12 0.26 -14.35
N TRP A 235 -10.26 -0.77 -14.38
CA TRP A 235 -8.90 -0.71 -14.90
C TRP A 235 -8.28 -2.09 -15.17
N PHE A 236 -7.24 -2.09 -15.99
CA PHE A 236 -6.32 -3.19 -16.21
C PHE A 236 -4.98 -2.85 -15.54
N GLU A 237 -4.55 -3.66 -14.56
CA GLU A 237 -3.47 -3.35 -13.62
C GLU A 237 -2.21 -4.16 -13.92
N GLU A 238 -1.04 -3.52 -13.70
CA GLU A 238 0.31 -4.11 -13.76
C GLU A 238 0.52 -5.08 -14.95
N ILE A 239 0.36 -4.56 -16.15
CA ILE A 239 0.27 -5.37 -17.38
C ILE A 239 1.56 -6.17 -17.63
N GLY A 240 2.72 -5.49 -17.64
CA GLY A 240 4.04 -6.08 -17.86
C GLY A 240 5.05 -5.63 -16.81
N ASP A 241 6.33 -5.89 -17.06
CA ASP A 241 7.40 -5.46 -16.16
C ASP A 241 7.23 -3.98 -15.78
N PRO A 242 7.21 -3.62 -14.50
CA PRO A 242 6.92 -2.25 -14.04
C PRO A 242 7.93 -1.20 -14.55
N LEU A 243 9.10 -1.61 -15.04
CA LEU A 243 10.11 -0.73 -15.63
C LEU A 243 10.07 -0.71 -17.16
N ASP A 244 9.23 -1.54 -17.80
CA ASP A 244 9.00 -1.47 -19.24
C ASP A 244 7.92 -0.43 -19.58
N TYR A 245 8.30 0.84 -19.45
CA TYR A 245 7.41 1.97 -19.72
C TYR A 245 6.91 1.99 -21.19
N ARG A 246 7.69 1.42 -22.12
CA ARG A 246 7.29 1.34 -23.51
C ARG A 246 6.15 0.35 -23.70
N LEU A 247 6.27 -0.86 -23.15
CA LEU A 247 5.18 -1.85 -23.16
C LEU A 247 3.90 -1.24 -22.58
N ASN A 248 4.02 -0.56 -21.42
CA ASN A 248 2.88 0.09 -20.77
C ASN A 248 2.21 1.11 -21.70
N ALA A 249 3.00 1.96 -22.38
CA ALA A 249 2.47 2.97 -23.32
C ALA A 249 1.78 2.35 -24.55
N GLU A 250 2.38 1.31 -25.15
CA GLU A 250 1.82 0.61 -26.32
C GLU A 250 0.49 -0.09 -25.96
N VAL A 251 0.40 -0.68 -24.79
CA VAL A 251 -0.86 -1.32 -24.32
C VAL A 251 -1.93 -0.28 -23.98
N ILE A 252 -1.57 0.83 -23.34
CA ILE A 252 -2.51 1.94 -23.08
C ILE A 252 -3.15 2.43 -24.37
N GLU A 253 -2.35 2.61 -25.43
CA GLU A 253 -2.86 3.04 -26.74
C GLU A 253 -3.79 2.01 -27.38
N ALA A 254 -3.45 0.72 -27.31
CA ALA A 254 -4.24 -0.36 -27.90
C ALA A 254 -5.51 -0.67 -27.11
N TYR A 255 -5.45 -0.70 -25.77
CA TYR A 255 -6.56 -1.05 -24.89
C TYR A 255 -7.64 0.04 -24.84
N GLY A 256 -7.23 1.31 -24.79
CA GLY A 256 -8.15 2.45 -24.71
C GLY A 256 -8.90 2.62 -23.39
N GLY A 257 -9.12 1.55 -22.61
CA GLY A 257 -9.65 1.57 -21.26
C GLY A 257 -8.64 2.10 -20.23
N ALA A 258 -9.04 2.31 -18.98
CA ALA A 258 -8.14 2.76 -17.93
C ALA A 258 -7.10 1.69 -17.55
N VAL A 259 -5.87 2.12 -17.30
CA VAL A 259 -4.77 1.29 -16.81
C VAL A 259 -4.36 1.74 -15.42
N ALA A 260 -3.96 0.79 -14.57
CA ALA A 260 -3.41 1.07 -13.26
C ALA A 260 -2.02 0.45 -13.13
N THR A 261 -1.06 1.18 -12.56
CA THR A 261 0.29 0.67 -12.31
C THR A 261 1.01 1.51 -11.26
N GLY A 262 2.13 1.01 -10.75
CA GLY A 262 3.04 1.78 -9.90
C GLY A 262 3.34 1.16 -8.55
N GLU A 263 2.75 0.04 -8.13
CA GLU A 263 3.05 -0.59 -6.85
C GLU A 263 4.55 -0.97 -6.73
N ASN A 264 5.19 -1.28 -7.84
CA ASN A 264 6.61 -1.61 -7.94
C ASN A 264 7.51 -0.42 -8.34
N LEU A 265 7.04 0.82 -8.15
CA LEU A 265 7.80 2.06 -8.26
C LEU A 265 8.00 2.66 -6.86
N PHE A 266 9.23 3.02 -6.52
CA PHE A 266 9.62 3.25 -5.13
C PHE A 266 10.10 4.68 -4.84
N SER A 267 10.16 5.55 -5.85
CA SER A 267 10.67 6.91 -5.70
C SER A 267 9.97 7.93 -6.60
N ALA A 268 10.12 9.20 -6.26
CA ALA A 268 9.63 10.30 -7.12
C ALA A 268 10.25 10.26 -8.53
N ILE A 269 11.47 9.73 -8.69
CA ILE A 269 12.11 9.58 -9.99
C ILE A 269 11.49 8.45 -10.80
N ASP A 270 11.13 7.32 -10.15
CA ASP A 270 10.40 6.25 -10.83
C ASP A 270 9.04 6.74 -11.32
N THR A 271 8.31 7.48 -10.47
CA THR A 271 7.04 8.12 -10.83
C THR A 271 7.21 9.09 -12.01
N LEU A 272 8.27 9.91 -11.99
CA LEU A 272 8.58 10.83 -13.08
C LEU A 272 8.85 10.11 -14.40
N ASN A 273 9.54 8.97 -14.36
CA ASN A 273 9.80 8.16 -15.54
C ASN A 273 8.50 7.52 -16.08
N LEU A 274 7.64 7.01 -15.21
CA LEU A 274 6.32 6.50 -15.62
C LEU A 274 5.49 7.60 -16.31
N VAL A 275 5.42 8.79 -15.73
CA VAL A 275 4.69 9.93 -16.29
C VAL A 275 5.24 10.35 -17.65
N ARG A 276 6.58 10.33 -17.81
CA ARG A 276 7.24 10.78 -19.05
C ARG A 276 7.17 9.76 -20.18
N PHE A 277 7.24 8.49 -19.87
CA PHE A 277 7.51 7.43 -20.85
C PHE A 277 6.46 6.33 -20.87
N GLY A 278 5.63 6.21 -19.84
CA GLY A 278 4.68 5.10 -19.67
C GLY A 278 3.30 5.33 -20.28
N GLY A 279 3.07 6.45 -21.00
CA GLY A 279 1.82 6.70 -21.71
C GLY A 279 0.62 7.06 -20.83
N MET A 280 0.81 7.26 -19.52
CA MET A 280 -0.27 7.55 -18.54
C MET A 280 -1.05 8.81 -18.90
N ARG A 281 -2.38 8.79 -18.74
CA ARG A 281 -3.32 9.82 -19.18
C ARG A 281 -3.97 10.54 -18.01
N PRO A 282 -3.90 11.88 -17.93
CA PRO A 282 -4.60 12.67 -16.92
C PRO A 282 -6.12 12.42 -16.95
N GLY A 283 -6.71 12.26 -15.76
CA GLY A 283 -8.16 12.04 -15.60
C GLY A 283 -8.64 10.64 -16.02
N HIS A 284 -7.74 9.73 -16.40
CA HIS A 284 -8.10 8.42 -16.91
C HIS A 284 -7.41 7.27 -16.18
N ASP A 285 -6.06 7.27 -16.14
CA ASP A 285 -5.30 6.17 -15.59
C ASP A 285 -5.02 6.33 -14.10
N VAL A 286 -4.66 5.24 -13.42
CA VAL A 286 -4.51 5.15 -11.96
C VAL A 286 -3.07 4.87 -11.58
N PHE A 287 -2.58 5.53 -10.52
CA PHE A 287 -1.24 5.36 -9.96
C PHE A 287 -1.31 4.64 -8.62
N GLN A 288 -0.60 3.52 -8.50
CA GLN A 288 -0.71 2.61 -7.36
C GLN A 288 0.56 2.53 -6.50
N MET A 289 1.44 3.55 -6.56
CA MET A 289 2.58 3.60 -5.64
C MET A 289 2.10 3.44 -4.20
N ASP A 290 2.89 2.72 -3.40
CA ASP A 290 2.56 2.36 -2.02
C ASP A 290 3.56 3.01 -1.05
N PRO A 291 3.10 3.82 -0.07
CA PRO A 291 3.98 4.40 0.94
C PRO A 291 4.84 3.38 1.68
N GLY A 292 4.30 2.16 1.92
CA GLY A 292 4.99 1.08 2.61
C GLY A 292 6.06 0.37 1.77
N LEU A 293 6.06 0.59 0.45
CA LEU A 293 7.08 0.11 -0.49
C LEU A 293 8.05 1.23 -0.92
N SER A 294 7.67 2.52 -0.82
CA SER A 294 8.36 3.66 -1.42
C SER A 294 8.95 4.65 -0.41
N TYR A 295 9.81 4.22 0.50
CA TYR A 295 10.47 5.06 1.52
C TYR A 295 9.54 5.79 2.51
N GLY A 296 8.26 5.45 2.57
CA GLY A 296 7.30 6.03 3.50
C GLY A 296 6.47 7.17 2.93
N ILE A 297 5.69 7.78 3.80
CA ILE A 297 4.70 8.82 3.45
C ILE A 297 5.38 10.10 2.93
N THR A 298 6.56 10.43 3.44
CA THR A 298 7.32 11.61 2.97
C THR A 298 7.72 11.48 1.50
N GLU A 299 8.22 10.33 1.07
CA GLU A 299 8.56 10.11 -0.34
C GLU A 299 7.29 9.99 -1.21
N TYR A 300 6.27 9.32 -0.69
CA TYR A 300 4.97 9.22 -1.37
C TYR A 300 4.37 10.60 -1.67
N ALA A 301 4.47 11.55 -0.73
CA ALA A 301 4.05 12.94 -0.98
C ALA A 301 4.86 13.62 -2.12
N ARG A 302 6.15 13.30 -2.28
CA ARG A 302 6.95 13.76 -3.42
C ARG A 302 6.49 13.15 -4.73
N MET A 303 6.12 11.86 -4.73
CA MET A 303 5.51 11.20 -5.89
C MET A 303 4.21 11.90 -6.30
N LEU A 304 3.33 12.24 -5.34
CA LEU A 304 2.11 13.01 -5.63
C LEU A 304 2.42 14.40 -6.21
N GLN A 305 3.45 15.08 -5.74
CA GLN A 305 3.90 16.35 -6.32
C GLN A 305 4.35 16.20 -7.77
N VAL A 306 5.02 15.09 -8.12
CA VAL A 306 5.37 14.78 -9.51
C VAL A 306 4.09 14.63 -10.34
N LEU A 307 3.10 13.88 -9.89
CA LEU A 307 1.83 13.72 -10.59
C LEU A 307 1.15 15.08 -10.81
N GLU A 308 0.96 15.86 -9.76
CA GLU A 308 0.29 17.17 -9.82
C GLU A 308 1.02 18.15 -10.73
N SER A 309 2.37 18.17 -10.72
CA SER A 309 3.18 19.03 -11.59
C SER A 309 3.12 18.66 -13.08
N HIS A 310 2.60 17.46 -13.40
CA HIS A 310 2.40 16.97 -14.77
C HIS A 310 0.91 16.89 -15.17
N GLY A 311 0.03 17.56 -14.42
CA GLY A 311 -1.39 17.69 -14.77
C GLY A 311 -2.28 16.54 -14.35
N PHE A 312 -1.79 15.62 -13.51
CA PHE A 312 -2.63 14.56 -12.92
C PHE A 312 -3.30 15.03 -11.64
N ASP A 313 -4.53 14.61 -11.42
CA ASP A 313 -5.20 14.81 -10.14
C ASP A 313 -4.69 13.78 -9.12
N ARG A 314 -4.47 14.19 -7.87
CA ARG A 314 -4.06 13.25 -6.80
C ARG A 314 -5.09 12.15 -6.55
N ARG A 315 -6.36 12.34 -6.93
CA ARG A 315 -7.38 11.29 -6.85
C ARG A 315 -7.16 10.16 -7.86
N GLN A 316 -6.25 10.32 -8.82
CA GLN A 316 -5.76 9.23 -9.66
C GLN A 316 -4.73 8.36 -8.91
N ALA A 317 -4.25 8.77 -7.75
CA ALA A 317 -3.44 7.95 -6.87
C ALA A 317 -4.35 7.12 -5.95
N ILE A 318 -4.25 5.81 -6.09
CA ILE A 318 -4.96 4.78 -5.32
C ILE A 318 -3.91 3.78 -4.86
N PRO A 319 -3.31 3.94 -3.66
CA PRO A 319 -2.17 3.15 -3.28
C PRO A 319 -2.50 1.65 -3.19
N HIS A 320 -1.57 0.82 -3.67
CA HIS A 320 -1.54 -0.61 -3.42
C HIS A 320 -1.48 -0.89 -1.91
N GLY A 321 -1.94 -2.06 -1.50
CA GLY A 321 -1.81 -2.52 -0.13
C GLY A 321 -3.05 -2.23 0.72
N GLY A 322 -3.92 -3.22 0.77
CA GLY A 322 -5.21 -3.15 1.47
C GLY A 322 -5.07 -3.26 2.99
N HIS A 323 -4.43 -2.30 3.63
CA HIS A 323 -4.17 -2.27 5.06
C HIS A 323 -4.42 -0.91 5.71
N LEU A 324 -4.45 -0.89 7.05
CA LEU A 324 -4.89 0.25 7.85
C LEU A 324 -4.01 1.51 7.66
N ILE A 325 -2.68 1.37 7.50
CA ILE A 325 -1.81 2.53 7.28
C ILE A 325 -2.21 3.26 6.00
N ASN A 326 -2.41 2.53 4.89
CA ASN A 326 -2.80 3.14 3.62
C ASN A 326 -4.18 3.81 3.69
N LEU A 327 -5.13 3.28 4.47
CA LEU A 327 -6.40 3.96 4.70
C LEU A 327 -6.20 5.35 5.34
N HIS A 328 -5.30 5.47 6.33
CA HIS A 328 -4.96 6.77 6.92
C HIS A 328 -4.28 7.71 5.91
N VAL A 329 -3.41 7.18 5.04
CA VAL A 329 -2.76 7.98 3.99
C VAL A 329 -3.77 8.50 2.97
N VAL A 330 -4.69 7.64 2.51
CA VAL A 330 -5.75 8.01 1.56
C VAL A 330 -6.62 9.12 2.12
N VAL A 331 -7.09 8.99 3.35
CA VAL A 331 -7.92 10.01 4.01
C VAL A 331 -7.13 11.28 4.27
N GLY A 332 -5.90 11.17 4.78
CA GLY A 332 -5.06 12.32 5.14
C GLY A 332 -4.59 13.15 3.95
N LEU A 333 -4.32 12.52 2.81
CA LEU A 333 -3.84 13.20 1.61
C LEU A 333 -4.93 13.49 0.58
N GLY A 334 -6.17 12.97 0.77
CA GLY A 334 -7.30 13.19 -0.14
C GLY A 334 -7.13 12.47 -1.47
N LEU A 335 -6.81 11.17 -1.43
CA LEU A 335 -6.59 10.32 -2.61
C LEU A 335 -7.91 9.71 -3.13
N GLY A 336 -7.85 8.95 -4.22
CA GLY A 336 -9.03 8.49 -4.96
C GLY A 336 -9.86 7.43 -4.24
N ALA A 337 -9.20 6.35 -3.82
CA ALA A 337 -9.83 5.22 -3.16
C ALA A 337 -8.80 4.43 -2.31
N CYS A 338 -9.25 3.43 -1.58
CA CYS A 338 -8.39 2.56 -0.79
C CYS A 338 -8.66 1.08 -1.12
N GLU A 339 -7.60 0.31 -1.28
CA GLU A 339 -7.69 -1.14 -1.36
C GLU A 339 -7.96 -1.76 0.01
N ALA A 340 -8.62 -2.92 0.07
CA ALA A 340 -8.81 -3.73 1.26
C ALA A 340 -8.47 -5.20 1.00
N TYR A 341 -7.92 -5.88 2.01
CA TYR A 341 -7.63 -7.31 2.01
C TYR A 341 -8.43 -8.03 3.11
N PRO A 342 -9.76 -8.18 2.97
CA PRO A 342 -10.57 -8.80 4.01
C PRO A 342 -10.28 -10.30 4.11
N GLY A 343 -9.67 -10.72 5.23
CA GLY A 343 -9.36 -12.13 5.49
C GLY A 343 -8.12 -12.68 4.80
N VAL A 344 -7.39 -11.89 4.01
CA VAL A 344 -6.10 -12.29 3.41
C VAL A 344 -4.95 -11.47 3.98
N PHE A 345 -3.73 -12.01 3.90
CA PHE A 345 -2.48 -11.39 4.38
C PHE A 345 -2.50 -10.99 5.86
N GLN A 346 -3.18 -11.81 6.67
CA GLN A 346 -3.16 -11.58 8.11
C GLN A 346 -1.74 -11.78 8.67
N PRO A 347 -1.37 -11.04 9.72
CA PRO A 347 -2.19 -10.11 10.52
C PRO A 347 -2.26 -8.67 10.00
N PHE A 348 -1.63 -8.34 8.86
CA PHE A 348 -1.51 -6.96 8.36
C PHE A 348 -2.68 -6.55 7.46
N GLY A 349 -3.19 -7.44 6.62
CA GLY A 349 -4.24 -7.16 5.65
C GLY A 349 -5.57 -6.74 6.28
N GLY A 350 -6.35 -5.92 5.58
CA GLY A 350 -7.63 -5.41 6.03
C GLY A 350 -7.53 -4.32 7.11
N TYR A 351 -8.67 -3.95 7.64
CA TYR A 351 -8.82 -2.85 8.59
C TYR A 351 -9.16 -3.36 10.00
N SER A 352 -9.15 -2.46 10.99
CA SER A 352 -9.63 -2.78 12.34
C SER A 352 -11.16 -2.90 12.36
N PRO A 353 -11.75 -3.62 13.32
CA PRO A 353 -13.20 -3.73 13.44
C PRO A 353 -13.94 -2.40 13.66
N GLN A 354 -13.22 -1.34 14.04
CA GLN A 354 -13.76 0.00 14.23
C GLN A 354 -13.89 0.79 12.92
N CYS A 355 -13.30 0.30 11.82
CA CYS A 355 -13.42 0.87 10.49
C CYS A 355 -14.63 0.26 9.78
N GLU A 356 -15.83 0.82 10.02
CA GLU A 356 -17.06 0.33 9.40
C GLU A 356 -17.10 0.66 7.91
N ILE A 357 -17.43 -0.34 7.09
CA ILE A 357 -17.71 -0.16 5.67
C ILE A 357 -19.20 0.08 5.51
N ARG A 358 -19.55 1.23 4.93
CA ARG A 358 -20.95 1.61 4.62
C ARG A 358 -21.03 2.19 3.23
N ASN A 359 -21.91 1.65 2.38
CA ASN A 359 -22.11 2.09 1.00
C ASN A 359 -20.76 2.14 0.25
N ALA A 360 -20.02 1.06 0.28
CA ALA A 360 -18.68 0.92 -0.31
C ALA A 360 -17.67 2.02 0.11
N ARG A 361 -17.85 2.62 1.27
CA ARG A 361 -16.96 3.65 1.83
C ARG A 361 -16.51 3.28 3.22
N VAL A 362 -15.29 3.70 3.54
CA VAL A 362 -14.64 3.42 4.83
C VAL A 362 -13.89 4.64 5.34
N ARG A 363 -13.75 4.74 6.65
CA ARG A 363 -12.96 5.74 7.35
C ARG A 363 -12.14 5.07 8.44
N PRO A 364 -10.91 5.54 8.75
CA PRO A 364 -10.18 5.09 9.92
C PRO A 364 -10.94 5.38 11.21
N SER A 365 -10.63 4.62 12.26
CA SER A 365 -11.10 4.92 13.62
C SER A 365 -10.51 6.24 14.15
N GLU A 366 -11.03 6.73 15.27
CA GLU A 366 -10.50 7.92 15.96
C GLU A 366 -9.36 7.58 16.95
N ALA A 367 -8.84 6.35 16.93
CA ALA A 367 -7.70 5.97 17.76
C ALA A 367 -6.45 6.78 17.43
N ALA A 368 -5.67 7.14 18.44
CA ALA A 368 -4.42 7.83 18.24
C ALA A 368 -3.42 6.97 17.46
N GLY A 369 -2.75 7.56 16.48
CA GLY A 369 -1.87 6.86 15.55
C GLY A 369 -2.62 6.22 14.39
N PHE A 370 -2.08 5.11 13.86
CA PHE A 370 -2.74 4.30 12.83
C PHE A 370 -3.79 3.33 13.40
N GLY A 371 -3.94 3.21 14.72
CA GLY A 371 -4.86 2.26 15.32
C GLY A 371 -4.48 0.79 15.10
N LEU A 372 -3.20 0.47 14.86
CA LEU A 372 -2.74 -0.91 14.63
C LEU A 372 -3.01 -1.80 15.83
N GLU A 373 -3.02 -1.25 17.03
CA GLU A 373 -3.34 -1.95 18.27
C GLU A 373 -4.80 -2.41 18.38
N GLU A 374 -5.70 -1.83 17.60
CA GLU A 374 -7.10 -2.24 17.52
C GLU A 374 -7.30 -3.52 16.69
N LYS A 375 -6.32 -3.91 15.88
CA LYS A 375 -6.34 -5.16 15.12
C LYS A 375 -5.97 -6.33 16.04
N LYS A 376 -6.96 -7.19 16.35
CA LYS A 376 -6.76 -8.35 17.23
C LYS A 376 -5.69 -9.29 16.70
N GLU A 377 -5.60 -9.44 15.39
CA GLU A 377 -4.63 -10.28 14.68
C GLU A 377 -3.19 -9.81 14.93
N LEU A 378 -2.95 -8.49 15.05
CA LEU A 378 -1.64 -7.92 15.35
C LEU A 378 -1.26 -7.96 16.83
N SER A 379 -2.20 -8.17 17.74
CA SER A 379 -1.98 -8.01 19.18
C SER A 379 -0.84 -8.88 19.73
N ALA A 380 -0.68 -10.10 19.24
CA ALA A 380 0.39 -10.99 19.68
C ALA A 380 1.76 -10.52 19.21
N ALA A 381 1.86 -10.10 17.95
CA ALA A 381 3.09 -9.59 17.35
C ALA A 381 3.52 -8.27 18.02
N ILE A 382 2.58 -7.35 18.24
CA ILE A 382 2.84 -6.07 18.93
C ILE A 382 3.33 -6.31 20.36
N ARG A 383 2.67 -7.19 21.14
CA ARG A 383 3.14 -7.52 22.50
C ARG A 383 4.55 -8.10 22.49
N ARG A 384 4.85 -9.01 21.56
CA ARG A 384 6.21 -9.59 21.41
C ARG A 384 7.23 -8.53 21.03
N LEU A 385 6.87 -7.59 20.15
CA LEU A 385 7.75 -6.52 19.72
C LEU A 385 8.06 -5.52 20.85
N LEU A 386 7.08 -5.25 21.73
CA LEU A 386 7.21 -4.26 22.81
C LEU A 386 7.67 -4.86 24.16
N ALA A 387 7.72 -6.19 24.28
CA ALA A 387 8.29 -6.86 25.47
C ALA A 387 9.80 -6.67 25.56
#